data_7e70317073061b95d68fe94a5f2fabe4
#
_entry.id   7e70317073061b95d68fe94a5f2fabe4
#
_cell.length_a   1.000
_cell.length_b   1.000
_cell.length_c   1.000
_cell.angle_alpha   90.00
_cell.angle_beta   90.00
_cell.angle_gamma   90.00
#
_symmetry.space_group_name_H-M   'P 1'
#
loop_
_entity.id
_entity.type
_entity.pdbx_description
1 polymer ?
#
loop_
_entity_poly.entity_id
_entity_poly.type
_entity_poly.pdbx_seq_one_letter_code
_entity_poly.pdbx_strand_id
1 'polypeptide(L)'
;LVTISFGLRNVTDKDAALRSMYRVLKPGGRLLVLEFSKPVFEPLSKAYDLYSFTALPLMGKIVAGDADSYQYLAESIRMHPDQQTLKQMMSQAGFVNCDFHNLTGGIVAVHRGFKA
;
A
#
# COMPACT_ATOMS: atom_id res chain seq x y z
N LEU A 1 18.32 1.23 6.47
CA LEU A 1 16.86 1.33 6.54
C LEU A 1 16.33 2.14 5.38
N VAL A 2 15.37 1.56 4.65
CA VAL A 2 14.59 2.27 3.64
C VAL A 2 13.13 2.26 4.08
N THR A 3 12.47 3.40 3.98
CA THR A 3 11.03 3.51 4.26
C THR A 3 10.33 4.16 3.09
N ILE A 4 9.10 3.73 2.83
CA ILE A 4 8.20 4.38 1.89
C ILE A 4 6.80 4.42 2.51
N SER A 5 6.21 5.61 2.56
CA SER A 5 4.89 5.81 3.16
C SER A 5 3.95 6.40 2.11
N PHE A 6 2.88 5.65 1.80
CA PHE A 6 1.82 6.09 0.89
C PHE A 6 2.32 6.51 -0.50
N GLY A 7 3.43 5.91 -0.96
CA GLY A 7 4.03 6.22 -2.26
C GLY A 7 4.07 5.04 -3.22
N LEU A 8 4.16 3.81 -2.71
CA LEU A 8 4.34 2.62 -3.55
C LEU A 8 3.16 2.40 -4.49
N ARG A 9 1.93 2.71 -4.07
CA ARG A 9 0.74 2.53 -4.91
C ARG A 9 0.79 3.37 -6.20
N ASN A 10 1.54 4.46 -6.22
CA ASN A 10 1.67 5.35 -7.37
C ASN A 10 2.79 4.92 -8.33
N VAL A 11 3.56 3.90 -7.97
CA VAL A 11 4.66 3.40 -8.81
C VAL A 11 4.09 2.45 -9.86
N THR A 12 4.42 2.70 -11.13
CA THR A 12 3.94 1.88 -12.24
C THR A 12 4.51 0.47 -12.20
N ASP A 13 5.82 0.34 -12.00
CA ASP A 13 6.50 -0.95 -11.87
C ASP A 13 6.95 -1.16 -10.42
N LYS A 14 6.06 -1.73 -9.62
CA LYS A 14 6.32 -1.96 -8.20
C LYS A 14 7.44 -2.99 -7.97
N ASP A 15 7.53 -4.00 -8.82
CA ASP A 15 8.58 -5.01 -8.70
C ASP A 15 9.96 -4.40 -8.92
N ALA A 16 10.10 -3.54 -9.93
CA ALA A 16 11.35 -2.82 -10.17
C ALA A 16 11.72 -1.89 -9.02
N ALA A 17 10.73 -1.20 -8.45
CA ALA A 17 10.94 -0.33 -7.29
C ALA A 17 11.42 -1.13 -6.08
N LEU A 18 10.81 -2.28 -5.80
CA LEU A 18 11.21 -3.15 -4.69
C LEU A 18 12.63 -3.70 -4.88
N ARG A 19 12.98 -4.09 -6.11
CA ARG A 19 14.34 -4.53 -6.41
C ARG A 19 15.36 -3.41 -6.23
N SER A 20 15.02 -2.18 -6.60
CA SER A 20 15.89 -1.03 -6.40
C SER A 20 16.11 -0.73 -4.91
N MET A 21 15.06 -0.80 -4.11
CA MET A 21 15.14 -0.63 -2.66
C MET A 21 16.00 -1.72 -2.02
N TYR A 22 15.85 -2.96 -2.48
CA TYR A 22 16.67 -4.07 -2.03
C TYR A 22 18.16 -3.82 -2.34
N ARG A 23 18.43 -3.37 -3.56
CA ARG A 23 19.81 -3.15 -4.00
C ARG A 23 20.56 -2.11 -3.16
N VAL A 24 19.88 -1.03 -2.77
CA VAL A 24 20.53 0.06 -2.02
C VAL A 24 20.68 -0.24 -0.53
N LEU A 25 20.01 -1.27 -0.02
CA LEU A 25 20.16 -1.68 1.38
C LEU A 25 21.47 -2.41 1.59
N LYS A 26 22.09 -2.19 2.74
CA LYS A 26 23.22 -2.99 3.21
C LYS A 26 22.70 -4.34 3.74
N PRO A 27 23.52 -5.41 3.70
CA PRO A 27 23.18 -6.66 4.38
C PRO A 27 22.78 -6.40 5.83
N GLY A 28 21.71 -7.04 6.28
CA GLY A 28 21.13 -6.79 7.60
C GLY A 28 20.18 -5.61 7.66
N GLY A 29 20.07 -4.81 6.59
CA GLY A 29 19.13 -3.71 6.49
C GLY A 29 17.71 -4.17 6.28
N ARG A 30 16.76 -3.25 6.43
CA ARG A 30 15.33 -3.56 6.29
C ARG A 30 14.59 -2.49 5.52
N LEU A 31 13.51 -2.93 4.88
CA LEU A 31 12.53 -2.06 4.21
C LEU A 31 11.24 -2.07 5.03
N LEU A 32 10.68 -0.89 5.23
CA LEU A 32 9.34 -0.70 5.77
C LEU A 32 8.47 0.00 4.73
N VAL A 33 7.33 -0.61 4.43
CA VAL A 33 6.34 -0.04 3.50
C VAL A 33 5.05 0.21 4.26
N LEU A 34 4.68 1.46 4.40
CA LEU A 34 3.39 1.87 4.96
C LEU A 34 2.49 2.30 3.81
N GLU A 35 1.37 1.60 3.61
CA GLU A 35 0.50 1.88 2.47
C GLU A 35 -0.94 1.46 2.80
N PHE A 36 -1.89 2.04 2.09
CA PHE A 36 -3.26 1.56 2.10
C PHE A 36 -3.31 0.12 1.59
N SER A 37 -4.19 -0.67 2.18
CA SER A 37 -4.32 -2.08 1.83
C SER A 37 -5.79 -2.49 1.81
N LYS A 38 -6.08 -3.76 2.00
CA LYS A 38 -7.44 -4.27 1.91
C LYS A 38 -7.98 -4.59 3.30
N PRO A 39 -9.21 -4.13 3.64
CA PRO A 39 -9.86 -4.58 4.88
C PRO A 39 -9.94 -6.10 4.95
N VAL A 40 -9.68 -6.65 6.14
CA VAL A 40 -9.54 -8.10 6.32
C VAL A 40 -10.86 -8.80 6.61
N PHE A 41 -11.95 -8.07 6.86
CA PHE A 41 -13.26 -8.69 7.07
C PHE A 41 -14.35 -7.94 6.29
N GLU A 42 -15.33 -8.69 5.84
CA GLU A 42 -16.27 -8.24 4.82
C GLU A 42 -17.14 -7.05 5.20
N PRO A 43 -17.73 -6.93 6.40
CA PRO A 43 -18.51 -5.74 6.74
C PRO A 43 -17.72 -4.45 6.65
N LEU A 44 -16.45 -4.47 7.10
CA LEU A 44 -15.57 -3.30 6.97
C LEU A 44 -15.20 -3.05 5.52
N SER A 45 -14.96 -4.11 4.74
CA SER A 45 -14.62 -4.00 3.32
C SER A 45 -15.73 -3.34 2.53
N LYS A 46 -16.98 -3.74 2.75
CA LYS A 46 -18.15 -3.14 2.07
C LYS A 46 -18.33 -1.68 2.45
N ALA A 47 -18.22 -1.35 3.72
CA ALA A 47 -18.33 0.04 4.18
C ALA A 47 -17.20 0.90 3.61
N TYR A 48 -15.99 0.37 3.58
CA TYR A 48 -14.82 1.05 3.03
C TYR A 48 -14.95 1.29 1.53
N ASP A 49 -15.40 0.30 0.76
CA ASP A 49 -15.60 0.45 -0.68
C ASP A 49 -16.66 1.50 -0.97
N LEU A 50 -17.79 1.47 -0.27
CA LEU A 50 -18.85 2.46 -0.44
C LEU A 50 -18.34 3.86 -0.15
N TYR A 51 -17.61 4.04 0.95
CA TYR A 51 -17.03 5.33 1.31
C TYR A 51 -16.04 5.81 0.24
N SER A 52 -15.12 4.93 -0.20
CA SER A 52 -14.06 5.30 -1.14
C SER A 52 -14.59 5.69 -2.51
N PHE A 53 -15.60 5.00 -3.02
CA PHE A 53 -16.11 5.23 -4.37
C PHE A 53 -17.33 6.14 -4.45
N THR A 54 -17.91 6.52 -3.32
CA THR A 54 -19.08 7.39 -3.27
C THR A 54 -18.82 8.66 -2.49
N ALA A 55 -18.41 8.54 -1.23
CA ALA A 55 -18.25 9.69 -0.34
C ALA A 55 -16.95 10.45 -0.58
N LEU A 56 -15.86 9.77 -0.86
CA LEU A 56 -14.56 10.42 -0.97
C LEU A 56 -14.45 11.37 -2.16
N PRO A 57 -14.85 11.00 -3.39
CA PRO A 57 -14.89 11.93 -4.52
C PRO A 57 -15.86 13.08 -4.30
N LEU A 58 -17.02 12.81 -3.68
CA LEU A 58 -18.01 13.86 -3.40
C LEU A 58 -17.47 14.86 -2.39
N MET A 59 -16.77 14.41 -1.35
CA MET A 59 -16.13 15.28 -0.38
C MET A 59 -15.05 16.14 -1.03
N GLY A 60 -14.27 15.57 -1.95
CA GLY A 60 -13.25 16.31 -2.70
C GLY A 60 -13.87 17.42 -3.53
N LYS A 61 -15.01 17.17 -4.16
CA LYS A 61 -15.73 18.18 -4.94
C LYS A 61 -16.27 19.31 -4.05
N ILE A 62 -16.81 18.98 -2.89
CA ILE A 62 -17.42 19.95 -1.98
C ILE A 62 -16.37 20.77 -1.24
N VAL A 63 -15.32 20.12 -0.72
CA VAL A 63 -14.35 20.75 0.18
C VAL A 63 -13.19 21.37 -0.58
N ALA A 64 -12.61 20.66 -1.56
CA ALA A 64 -11.41 21.07 -2.28
C ALA A 64 -11.67 21.47 -3.74
N GLY A 65 -12.87 21.23 -4.27
CA GLY A 65 -13.18 21.47 -5.67
C GLY A 65 -12.43 20.54 -6.63
N ASP A 66 -11.92 19.39 -6.15
CA ASP A 66 -11.07 18.50 -6.91
C ASP A 66 -11.52 17.03 -6.74
N ALA A 67 -12.68 16.72 -7.33
CA ALA A 67 -13.22 15.37 -7.28
C ALA A 67 -12.35 14.36 -8.02
N ASP A 68 -11.63 14.78 -9.06
CA ASP A 68 -10.80 13.89 -9.88
C ASP A 68 -9.60 13.36 -9.10
N SER A 69 -8.94 14.20 -8.31
CA SER A 69 -7.81 13.77 -7.46
C SER A 69 -8.27 12.77 -6.39
N TYR A 70 -9.41 12.99 -5.78
CA TYR A 70 -9.96 12.05 -4.79
C TYR A 70 -10.42 10.75 -5.43
N GLN A 71 -10.97 10.81 -6.65
CA GLN A 71 -11.31 9.62 -7.42
C GLN A 71 -10.05 8.81 -7.76
N TYR A 72 -8.99 9.49 -8.19
CA TYR A 72 -7.69 8.85 -8.43
C TYR A 72 -7.15 8.18 -7.18
N LEU A 73 -7.26 8.84 -6.02
CA LEU A 73 -6.82 8.26 -4.75
C LEU A 73 -7.55 6.95 -4.47
N ALA A 74 -8.87 6.93 -4.58
CA ALA A 74 -9.67 5.74 -4.33
C ALA A 74 -9.30 4.61 -5.31
N GLU A 75 -9.13 4.92 -6.58
CA GLU A 75 -8.77 3.95 -7.60
C GLU A 75 -7.36 3.39 -7.38
N SER A 76 -6.38 4.24 -7.05
CA SER A 76 -5.01 3.80 -6.80
C SER A 76 -4.93 2.87 -5.59
N ILE A 77 -5.69 3.13 -4.55
CA ILE A 77 -5.77 2.25 -3.38
C ILE A 77 -6.36 0.90 -3.78
N ARG A 78 -7.42 0.90 -4.59
CA ARG A 78 -8.08 -0.33 -5.02
C ARG A 78 -7.20 -1.18 -5.92
N MET A 79 -6.38 -0.56 -6.76
CA MET A 79 -5.46 -1.25 -7.66
C MET A 79 -4.19 -1.74 -6.97
N HIS A 80 -3.87 -1.22 -5.78
CA HIS A 80 -2.69 -1.64 -5.04
C HIS A 80 -2.84 -3.10 -4.58
N PRO A 81 -1.77 -3.92 -4.61
CA PRO A 81 -1.82 -5.30 -4.14
C PRO A 81 -2.29 -5.42 -2.70
N ASP A 82 -2.98 -6.51 -2.37
CA ASP A 82 -3.36 -6.80 -1.00
C ASP A 82 -2.12 -7.17 -0.15
N GLN A 83 -2.34 -7.39 1.15
CA GLN A 83 -1.26 -7.64 2.09
C GLN A 83 -0.41 -8.85 1.69
N GLN A 84 -1.06 -9.97 1.38
CA GLN A 84 -0.35 -11.20 1.05
C GLN A 84 0.39 -11.09 -0.27
N THR A 85 -0.22 -10.46 -1.27
CA THR A 85 0.40 -10.26 -2.58
C THR A 85 1.63 -9.37 -2.48
N LEU A 86 1.56 -8.26 -1.75
CA LEU A 86 2.70 -7.38 -1.56
C LEU A 86 3.83 -8.08 -0.81
N LYS A 87 3.51 -8.88 0.21
CA LYS A 87 4.49 -9.70 0.91
C LYS A 87 5.22 -10.64 -0.04
N GLN A 88 4.49 -11.30 -0.94
CA GLN A 88 5.08 -12.17 -1.96
C GLN A 88 5.97 -11.41 -2.94
N MET A 89 5.55 -10.22 -3.36
CA MET A 89 6.34 -9.36 -4.24
C MET A 89 7.65 -8.96 -3.58
N MET A 90 7.65 -8.65 -2.29
CA MET A 90 8.86 -8.36 -1.54
C MET A 90 9.79 -9.57 -1.49
N SER A 91 9.25 -10.76 -1.23
CA SER A 91 10.04 -11.99 -1.24
C SER A 91 10.68 -12.26 -2.60
N GLN A 92 9.94 -12.03 -3.68
CA GLN A 92 10.45 -12.20 -5.04
C GLN A 92 11.52 -11.17 -5.39
N ALA A 93 11.47 -9.98 -4.78
CA ALA A 93 12.51 -8.96 -4.97
C ALA A 93 13.81 -9.28 -4.22
N GLY A 94 13.81 -10.29 -3.35
CA GLY A 94 14.97 -10.77 -2.62
C GLY A 94 14.90 -10.61 -1.10
N PHE A 95 13.91 -9.89 -0.59
CA PHE A 95 13.77 -9.70 0.85
C PHE A 95 13.44 -11.01 1.56
N VAL A 96 13.98 -11.19 2.76
CA VAL A 96 13.74 -12.36 3.60
C VAL A 96 12.98 -11.94 4.86
N ASN A 97 12.35 -12.92 5.53
CA ASN A 97 11.56 -12.69 6.73
C ASN A 97 10.51 -11.59 6.55
N CYS A 98 9.85 -11.60 5.38
CA CYS A 98 8.80 -10.64 5.08
C CYS A 98 7.57 -10.89 5.93
N ASP A 99 7.02 -9.82 6.51
CA ASP A 99 5.78 -9.87 7.26
C ASP A 99 4.99 -8.58 7.05
N PHE A 100 3.78 -8.55 7.60
CA PHE A 100 2.98 -7.33 7.61
C PHE A 100 2.14 -7.26 8.88
N HIS A 101 1.81 -6.02 9.26
CA HIS A 101 0.90 -5.74 10.36
C HIS A 101 -0.24 -4.86 9.88
N ASN A 102 -1.46 -5.33 10.07
CA ASN A 102 -2.65 -4.58 9.71
C ASN A 102 -2.95 -3.51 10.76
N LEU A 103 -3.28 -2.31 10.28
CA LEU A 103 -3.76 -1.20 11.09
C LEU A 103 -5.19 -0.90 10.66
N THR A 104 -6.05 -0.57 11.62
CA THR A 104 -7.46 -0.22 11.35
C THR A 104 -8.13 -1.29 10.49
N GLY A 105 -8.06 -2.56 10.93
CA GLY A 105 -8.71 -3.68 10.24
C GLY A 105 -8.17 -3.99 8.85
N GLY A 106 -6.95 -3.54 8.51
CA GLY A 106 -6.34 -3.79 7.22
C GLY A 106 -6.52 -2.66 6.20
N ILE A 107 -7.19 -1.57 6.56
CA ILE A 107 -7.28 -0.38 5.69
C ILE A 107 -5.89 0.15 5.39
N VAL A 108 -4.99 0.12 6.37
CA VAL A 108 -3.57 0.42 6.23
C VAL A 108 -2.78 -0.78 6.73
N ALA A 109 -1.65 -1.06 6.10
CA ALA A 109 -0.74 -2.12 6.54
C ALA A 109 0.70 -1.64 6.48
N VAL A 110 1.52 -2.12 7.42
CA VAL A 110 2.97 -1.95 7.42
C VAL A 110 3.59 -3.28 6.99
N HIS A 111 4.32 -3.26 5.89
CA HIS A 111 5.09 -4.42 5.42
C HIS A 111 6.55 -4.25 5.78
N ARG A 112 7.20 -5.33 6.17
CA ARG A 112 8.60 -5.34 6.55
C ARG A 112 9.31 -6.48 5.85
N GLY A 113 10.51 -6.21 5.36
CA GLY A 113 11.39 -7.23 4.80
C GLY A 113 12.85 -6.89 5.09
N PHE A 114 13.69 -7.89 5.12
CA PHE A 114 15.10 -7.76 5.47
C PHE A 114 15.98 -8.17 4.30
N LYS A 115 17.16 -7.57 4.21
CA LYS A 115 18.22 -8.01 3.31
C LYS A 115 19.19 -8.89 4.11
N ALA A 116 19.33 -10.13 3.65
CA ALA A 116 20.23 -11.08 4.29
C ALA A 116 21.71 -10.69 4.13
#